data_70537684c24c52211399e471762c36a2
#
_entry.id   70537684c24c52211399e471762c36a2
#
_cell.length_a   1.000
_cell.length_b   1.000
_cell.length_c   1.000
_cell.angle_alpha   90.00
_cell.angle_beta   90.00
_cell.angle_gamma   90.00
#
_symmetry.space_group_name_H-M   'P 1'
#
loop_
_entity.id
_entity.type
_entity.pdbx_description
1 polymer ?
#
loop_
_entity_poly.entity_id
_entity_poly.type
_entity_poly.pdbx_seq_one_letter_code
_entity_poly.pdbx_strand_id
1 'polypeptide(L)'
;MLYSTYDLTAHLTPGTPAALGIALGNGWWSCGPPPGTSQPACGAAPPQLRLQLQVDGKPVLLSDASWRAAASAITYNSLYNGEHYDARTAAALAGWAAPGFDDAAWAHAVAATSAASAAQMSSALMEPTRHVSVRAPRSAHVPAGDAGAQVFDFGQNMAGVVRLTGLRCVAGANVTLRHAELLTHPPYGAEDGSLYVGNLRGAQATDVYTCRGDANGEDYTPHFTQHGFRYVEVRGAAVPLTDEQVAALEMHTDVQQHSSLAFSSARLNQLQHLVLWGQKSNIMSGVPTDCPQRDERRGWTGDVALTAEEAVLNYGMGAVYSRWLKQFADDQATDGGSNNFVPALGTADGSPNWQSAYPAIVWALYTYYGDRGAAEAHHNSLARYYDHLEQLYRASANLTAYAIGFGDWVPAGPMGNKHLIGAFALLRDLQMGADFFGGSRAAGALAQAARCRALLAAAAADFHVAFFDVAKGYYGSGLQTEQVLPLRLGIVPEPLRPKVLAHTIDDIVYTHSRHITSAIRTLTSTPTLSLAPAPAPTPAPSLYPHPYSSPCS
;
A
#
# COMPACT_ATOMS: atom_id res chain seq x y z
N MET A 1 -11.65 -14.10 5.55
CA MET A 1 -11.46 -13.02 6.57
C MET A 1 -10.16 -13.28 7.32
N LEU A 2 -9.39 -12.24 7.66
CA LEU A 2 -8.12 -12.39 8.40
C LEU A 2 -8.34 -12.17 9.90
N TYR A 3 -7.60 -12.91 10.73
CA TYR A 3 -7.55 -12.71 12.18
C TYR A 3 -6.10 -12.47 12.63
N SER A 4 -5.94 -11.68 13.69
CA SER A 4 -4.67 -11.46 14.38
C SER A 4 -4.63 -12.24 15.70
N THR A 5 -3.46 -12.74 16.07
CA THR A 5 -3.23 -13.44 17.33
C THR A 5 -2.27 -12.64 18.19
N TYR A 6 -2.60 -12.48 19.46
CA TYR A 6 -1.79 -11.77 20.44
C TYR A 6 -1.45 -12.68 21.61
N ASP A 7 -0.19 -12.74 22.01
CA ASP A 7 0.22 -13.41 23.24
C ASP A 7 0.02 -12.45 24.41
N LEU A 8 -0.91 -12.80 25.31
CA LEU A 8 -1.22 -12.02 26.51
C LEU A 8 -0.59 -12.58 27.78
N THR A 9 0.23 -13.61 27.69
CA THR A 9 0.80 -14.33 28.84
C THR A 9 1.51 -13.38 29.82
N ALA A 10 2.28 -12.43 29.34
CA ALA A 10 3.00 -11.45 30.19
C ALA A 10 2.06 -10.45 30.89
N HIS A 11 0.81 -10.34 30.47
CA HIS A 11 -0.19 -9.42 31.04
C HIS A 11 -1.17 -10.09 32.00
N LEU A 12 -1.07 -11.40 32.17
CA LEU A 12 -1.97 -12.18 33.02
C LEU A 12 -1.21 -12.76 34.20
N THR A 13 -1.70 -12.54 35.42
CA THR A 13 -1.15 -13.12 36.64
C THR A 13 -2.12 -14.17 37.20
N PRO A 14 -1.71 -15.43 37.40
CA PRO A 14 -2.58 -16.46 37.94
C PRO A 14 -3.21 -16.05 39.27
N GLY A 15 -4.49 -16.27 39.42
CA GLY A 15 -5.27 -15.92 40.63
C GLY A 15 -5.62 -14.44 40.79
N THR A 16 -5.23 -13.59 39.82
CA THR A 16 -5.58 -12.16 39.83
C THR A 16 -6.70 -11.88 38.83
N PRO A 17 -7.76 -11.14 39.19
CA PRO A 17 -8.79 -10.71 38.26
C PRO A 17 -8.16 -9.91 37.09
N ALA A 18 -8.59 -10.19 35.87
CA ALA A 18 -8.21 -9.46 34.68
C ALA A 18 -9.45 -8.96 33.95
N ALA A 19 -9.33 -7.81 33.27
CA ALA A 19 -10.36 -7.29 32.38
C ALA A 19 -9.79 -7.14 30.98
N LEU A 20 -10.64 -7.35 29.97
CA LEU A 20 -10.30 -7.16 28.57
C LEU A 20 -11.20 -6.09 27.98
N GLY A 21 -10.63 -4.93 27.68
CA GLY A 21 -11.31 -3.83 27.01
C GLY A 21 -10.84 -3.70 25.56
N ILE A 22 -11.78 -3.52 24.62
CA ILE A 22 -11.49 -3.40 23.20
C ILE A 22 -12.19 -2.17 22.64
N ALA A 23 -11.40 -1.25 22.09
CA ALA A 23 -11.88 -0.12 21.32
C ALA A 23 -12.04 -0.50 19.85
N LEU A 24 -13.15 -0.12 19.22
CA LEU A 24 -13.45 -0.39 17.83
C LEU A 24 -13.45 0.91 17.02
N GLY A 25 -12.63 0.98 15.99
CA GLY A 25 -12.64 2.05 15.00
C GLY A 25 -13.35 1.64 13.71
N ASN A 26 -13.72 2.61 12.90
CA ASN A 26 -14.43 2.40 11.65
C ASN A 26 -13.59 1.69 10.58
N GLY A 27 -12.33 2.08 10.42
CA GLY A 27 -11.43 1.55 9.39
C GLY A 27 -12.08 1.57 7.99
N TRP A 28 -11.79 0.56 7.18
CA TRP A 28 -12.43 0.33 5.88
C TRP A 28 -13.83 -0.29 5.99
N TRP A 29 -14.21 -0.80 7.16
CA TRP A 29 -15.48 -1.49 7.37
C TRP A 29 -16.67 -0.53 7.49
N SER A 30 -16.46 0.64 8.08
CA SER A 30 -17.55 1.53 8.48
C SER A 30 -17.30 3.01 8.15
N CYS A 31 -16.34 3.34 7.31
CA CYS A 31 -16.15 4.72 6.90
C CYS A 31 -17.08 5.06 5.73
N GLY A 32 -17.95 6.03 5.86
CA GLY A 32 -18.73 6.56 4.73
C GLY A 32 -17.83 7.13 3.63
N PRO A 33 -18.37 7.46 2.45
CA PRO A 33 -17.59 8.13 1.41
C PRO A 33 -17.02 9.45 1.96
N PRO A 34 -15.80 9.84 1.54
CA PRO A 34 -15.28 11.15 1.89
C PRO A 34 -16.24 12.24 1.42
N PRO A 35 -16.41 13.33 2.19
CA PRO A 35 -17.26 14.44 1.78
C PRO A 35 -16.87 14.96 0.40
N GLY A 36 -17.87 15.12 -0.48
CA GLY A 36 -17.66 15.62 -1.84
C GLY A 36 -17.20 14.57 -2.87
N THR A 37 -17.08 13.29 -2.48
CA THR A 37 -16.79 12.19 -3.41
C THR A 37 -18.00 11.29 -3.61
N SER A 38 -18.19 10.78 -4.83
CA SER A 38 -19.20 9.77 -5.16
C SER A 38 -18.70 8.33 -5.02
N GLN A 39 -17.42 8.14 -4.68
CA GLN A 39 -16.84 6.81 -4.62
C GLN A 39 -17.17 6.15 -3.27
N PRO A 40 -17.78 4.95 -3.28
CA PRO A 40 -17.93 4.15 -2.06
C PRO A 40 -16.53 3.73 -1.61
N ALA A 41 -15.97 4.46 -0.66
CA ALA A 41 -14.62 4.16 -0.21
C ALA A 41 -14.59 2.94 0.71
N CYS A 42 -15.67 2.66 1.42
CA CYS A 42 -15.73 1.65 2.46
C CYS A 42 -17.15 1.16 2.70
N GLY A 43 -17.27 0.14 3.58
CA GLY A 43 -18.57 -0.33 4.05
C GLY A 43 -19.31 0.70 4.91
N ALA A 44 -20.61 0.49 5.09
CA ALA A 44 -21.49 1.29 5.94
C ALA A 44 -22.01 0.52 7.18
N ALA A 45 -21.50 -0.69 7.41
CA ALA A 45 -21.90 -1.51 8.54
C ALA A 45 -21.21 -1.04 9.83
N PRO A 46 -21.89 -1.11 10.99
CA PRO A 46 -21.25 -0.76 12.27
C PRO A 46 -20.05 -1.67 12.55
N PRO A 47 -19.02 -1.18 13.27
CA PRO A 47 -17.88 -1.99 13.67
C PRO A 47 -18.29 -3.25 14.41
N GLN A 48 -17.62 -4.36 14.15
CA GLN A 48 -17.92 -5.68 14.72
C GLN A 48 -16.66 -6.30 15.31
N LEU A 49 -16.85 -7.10 16.37
CA LEU A 49 -15.79 -7.85 17.03
C LEU A 49 -16.11 -9.34 16.99
N ARG A 50 -15.10 -10.15 16.64
CA ARG A 50 -15.06 -11.58 16.91
C ARG A 50 -13.77 -11.92 17.62
N LEU A 51 -13.87 -12.40 18.86
CA LEU A 51 -12.72 -12.67 19.71
C LEU A 51 -12.83 -14.03 20.39
N GLN A 52 -11.70 -14.69 20.54
CA GLN A 52 -11.53 -15.87 21.37
C GLN A 52 -10.23 -15.74 22.16
N LEU A 53 -10.31 -15.88 23.50
CA LEU A 53 -9.15 -16.03 24.36
C LEU A 53 -8.98 -17.51 24.71
N GLN A 54 -7.76 -18.00 24.59
CA GLN A 54 -7.40 -19.37 24.95
C GLN A 54 -6.35 -19.36 26.05
N VAL A 55 -6.45 -20.32 26.98
CA VAL A 55 -5.41 -20.64 27.95
C VAL A 55 -5.07 -22.13 27.77
N ASP A 56 -3.82 -22.45 27.57
CA ASP A 56 -3.32 -23.80 27.31
C ASP A 56 -4.10 -24.50 26.19
N GLY A 57 -4.38 -23.76 25.10
CA GLY A 57 -5.11 -24.25 23.93
C GLY A 57 -6.63 -24.42 24.13
N LYS A 58 -7.17 -24.10 25.31
CA LYS A 58 -8.60 -24.21 25.60
C LYS A 58 -9.27 -22.83 25.58
N PRO A 59 -10.39 -22.65 24.86
CA PRO A 59 -11.13 -21.39 24.89
C PRO A 59 -11.71 -21.14 26.29
N VAL A 60 -11.38 -19.97 26.84
CA VAL A 60 -11.87 -19.52 28.18
C VAL A 60 -12.77 -18.31 28.08
N LEU A 61 -12.70 -17.54 26.97
CA LEU A 61 -13.57 -16.39 26.73
C LEU A 61 -13.89 -16.29 25.25
N LEU A 62 -15.15 -16.03 24.92
CA LEU A 62 -15.63 -15.74 23.58
C LEU A 62 -16.35 -14.40 23.57
N SER A 63 -16.32 -13.69 22.44
CA SER A 63 -17.20 -12.54 22.26
C SER A 63 -18.62 -13.03 21.98
N ASP A 64 -19.57 -12.65 22.86
CA ASP A 64 -20.98 -12.98 22.77
C ASP A 64 -21.86 -11.85 23.34
N ALA A 65 -23.14 -12.10 23.50
CA ALA A 65 -24.10 -11.13 24.01
C ALA A 65 -23.93 -10.78 25.52
N SER A 66 -23.05 -11.47 26.25
CA SER A 66 -22.72 -11.10 27.64
C SER A 66 -21.79 -9.87 27.73
N TRP A 67 -21.09 -9.55 26.64
CA TRP A 67 -20.22 -8.38 26.60
C TRP A 67 -21.02 -7.07 26.72
N ARG A 68 -20.39 -6.08 27.31
CA ARG A 68 -20.93 -4.74 27.46
C ARG A 68 -20.24 -3.79 26.49
N ALA A 69 -20.99 -2.81 25.95
CA ALA A 69 -20.50 -1.82 25.00
C ALA A 69 -21.07 -0.44 25.30
N ALA A 70 -20.27 0.57 25.14
CA ALA A 70 -20.65 1.98 25.25
C ALA A 70 -19.94 2.83 24.20
N ALA A 71 -20.44 4.05 23.97
CA ALA A 71 -19.73 5.06 23.19
C ALA A 71 -18.43 5.46 23.90
N SER A 72 -17.36 5.66 23.14
CA SER A 72 -16.06 6.05 23.66
C SER A 72 -15.84 7.59 23.61
N ALA A 73 -14.67 8.01 24.07
CA ALA A 73 -14.23 9.40 23.90
C ALA A 73 -13.97 9.75 22.42
N ILE A 74 -13.78 8.77 21.55
CA ILE A 74 -13.66 8.95 20.11
C ILE A 74 -15.07 9.07 19.53
N THR A 75 -15.50 10.30 19.26
CA THR A 75 -16.86 10.61 18.78
C THR A 75 -17.00 10.48 17.27
N TYR A 76 -15.89 10.54 16.54
CA TYR A 76 -15.80 10.35 15.10
C TYR A 76 -14.41 9.80 14.74
N ASN A 77 -14.33 8.93 13.75
CA ASN A 77 -13.07 8.54 13.13
C ASN A 77 -13.25 8.14 11.66
N SER A 78 -12.28 8.48 10.86
CA SER A 78 -12.21 8.21 9.43
C SER A 78 -10.78 8.10 8.98
N LEU A 79 -10.50 7.16 8.10
CA LEU A 79 -9.18 7.05 7.48
C LEU A 79 -8.77 8.31 6.72
N TYR A 80 -9.73 9.04 6.18
CA TYR A 80 -9.50 10.22 5.33
C TYR A 80 -9.58 11.54 6.07
N ASN A 81 -10.57 11.64 6.98
CA ASN A 81 -10.96 12.93 7.55
C ASN A 81 -10.30 13.20 8.89
N GLY A 82 -9.82 12.16 9.57
CA GLY A 82 -9.22 12.29 10.90
C GLY A 82 -10.08 11.72 12.03
N GLU A 83 -9.72 12.05 13.26
CA GLU A 83 -10.38 11.59 14.49
C GLU A 83 -10.88 12.78 15.31
N HIS A 84 -12.09 12.68 15.87
CA HIS A 84 -12.59 13.62 16.88
C HIS A 84 -12.60 12.92 18.24
N TYR A 85 -11.91 13.52 19.21
CA TYR A 85 -11.74 12.99 20.55
C TYR A 85 -12.23 13.99 21.59
N ASP A 86 -13.13 13.56 22.49
CA ASP A 86 -13.61 14.40 23.60
C ASP A 86 -12.98 13.96 24.92
N ALA A 87 -12.00 14.72 25.40
CA ALA A 87 -11.28 14.43 26.63
C ALA A 87 -12.16 14.50 27.89
N ARG A 88 -13.30 15.20 27.83
CA ARG A 88 -14.27 15.24 28.95
C ARG A 88 -14.95 13.89 29.11
N THR A 89 -15.33 13.26 28.00
CA THR A 89 -15.87 11.88 27.99
C THR A 89 -14.82 10.86 28.43
N ALA A 90 -13.55 11.02 27.98
CA ALA A 90 -12.46 10.16 28.41
C ALA A 90 -12.26 10.14 29.92
N ALA A 91 -12.40 11.30 30.58
CA ALA A 91 -12.29 11.41 32.03
C ALA A 91 -13.41 10.64 32.75
N ALA A 92 -14.63 10.66 32.20
CA ALA A 92 -15.76 9.89 32.75
C ALA A 92 -15.60 8.36 32.55
N LEU A 93 -14.82 7.93 31.57
CA LEU A 93 -14.55 6.52 31.27
C LEU A 93 -13.20 6.05 31.85
N ALA A 94 -12.57 6.79 32.73
CA ALA A 94 -11.27 6.43 33.29
C ALA A 94 -11.31 5.02 33.92
N GLY A 95 -10.36 4.16 33.54
CA GLY A 95 -10.29 2.79 34.04
C GLY A 95 -11.27 1.79 33.39
N TRP A 96 -11.95 2.12 32.30
CA TRP A 96 -12.95 1.27 31.64
C TRP A 96 -12.44 -0.13 31.26
N ALA A 97 -11.15 -0.30 31.04
CA ALA A 97 -10.51 -1.57 30.71
C ALA A 97 -9.82 -2.22 31.93
N ALA A 98 -10.05 -1.72 33.15
CA ALA A 98 -9.47 -2.25 34.37
C ALA A 98 -10.46 -3.16 35.14
N PRO A 99 -9.97 -4.15 35.89
CA PRO A 99 -10.82 -4.98 36.76
C PRO A 99 -11.60 -4.12 37.76
N GLY A 100 -12.88 -4.42 37.91
CA GLY A 100 -13.74 -3.73 38.85
C GLY A 100 -14.37 -2.42 38.35
N PHE A 101 -14.16 -2.05 37.08
CA PHE A 101 -14.91 -0.95 36.49
C PHE A 101 -16.41 -1.26 36.47
N ASP A 102 -17.23 -0.29 36.89
CA ASP A 102 -18.70 -0.44 36.86
C ASP A 102 -19.25 -0.16 35.46
N ASP A 103 -19.52 -1.23 34.73
CA ASP A 103 -20.10 -1.20 33.40
C ASP A 103 -21.63 -1.51 33.40
N ALA A 104 -22.30 -1.52 34.56
CA ALA A 104 -23.69 -1.91 34.68
C ALA A 104 -24.66 -1.08 33.82
N ALA A 105 -24.31 0.19 33.57
CA ALA A 105 -25.07 1.09 32.71
C ALA A 105 -24.81 0.89 31.21
N TRP A 106 -23.81 0.10 30.81
CA TRP A 106 -23.49 -0.13 29.43
C TRP A 106 -24.46 -1.10 28.77
N ALA A 107 -24.75 -0.92 27.49
CA ALA A 107 -25.62 -1.83 26.75
C ALA A 107 -24.95 -3.20 26.52
N HIS A 108 -25.75 -4.24 26.40
CA HIS A 108 -25.27 -5.54 25.98
C HIS A 108 -24.90 -5.53 24.49
N ALA A 109 -23.85 -6.24 24.12
CA ALA A 109 -23.48 -6.47 22.73
C ALA A 109 -24.62 -7.23 22.01
N VAL A 110 -24.76 -6.93 20.72
CA VAL A 110 -25.76 -7.60 19.87
C VAL A 110 -25.03 -8.52 18.90
N ALA A 111 -25.51 -9.76 18.79
CA ALA A 111 -24.96 -10.72 17.86
C ALA A 111 -25.12 -10.22 16.41
N ALA A 112 -24.02 -10.13 15.66
CA ALA A 112 -24.07 -9.74 14.26
C ALA A 112 -24.55 -10.91 13.38
N THR A 113 -25.51 -10.62 12.49
CA THR A 113 -26.07 -11.60 11.53
C THR A 113 -25.50 -11.41 10.11
N SER A 114 -24.33 -10.78 9.97
CA SER A 114 -23.74 -10.49 8.67
C SER A 114 -23.15 -11.74 8.00
N ALA A 115 -23.03 -11.71 6.66
CA ALA A 115 -22.34 -12.75 5.89
C ALA A 115 -20.88 -12.95 6.34
N ALA A 116 -20.27 -11.94 6.98
CA ALA A 116 -18.97 -12.03 7.60
C ALA A 116 -18.89 -13.07 8.74
N SER A 117 -20.02 -13.40 9.39
CA SER A 117 -20.07 -14.41 10.45
C SER A 117 -19.81 -15.83 9.92
N ALA A 118 -20.12 -16.10 8.65
CA ALA A 118 -19.91 -17.40 7.98
C ALA A 118 -18.60 -17.47 7.18
N ALA A 119 -17.83 -16.38 7.10
CA ALA A 119 -16.61 -16.33 6.32
C ALA A 119 -15.52 -17.23 6.91
N GLN A 120 -14.83 -17.97 6.04
CA GLN A 120 -13.65 -18.73 6.44
C GLN A 120 -12.55 -17.76 6.95
N MET A 121 -12.03 -18.07 8.13
CA MET A 121 -10.97 -17.27 8.75
C MET A 121 -9.59 -17.86 8.48
N SER A 122 -8.61 -16.98 8.24
CA SER A 122 -7.20 -17.35 8.12
C SER A 122 -6.32 -16.34 8.85
N SER A 123 -5.16 -16.79 9.31
CA SER A 123 -4.23 -15.92 10.04
C SER A 123 -3.67 -14.81 9.15
N ALA A 124 -3.57 -13.60 9.71
CA ALA A 124 -2.88 -12.46 9.11
C ALA A 124 -1.37 -12.52 9.45
N LEU A 125 -0.69 -13.56 8.96
CA LEU A 125 0.74 -13.77 9.22
C LEU A 125 1.58 -12.73 8.43
N MET A 126 1.65 -11.53 8.98
CA MET A 126 2.47 -10.44 8.45
C MET A 126 2.84 -9.49 9.58
N GLU A 127 3.76 -8.60 9.34
CA GLU A 127 4.14 -7.53 10.25
C GLU A 127 2.93 -6.60 10.51
N PRO A 128 2.69 -6.20 11.78
CA PRO A 128 1.62 -5.27 12.12
C PRO A 128 1.97 -3.83 11.69
N THR A 129 0.97 -3.00 11.49
CA THR A 129 1.17 -1.55 11.41
C THR A 129 1.47 -0.99 12.79
N ARG A 130 2.53 -0.19 12.90
CA ARG A 130 3.02 0.39 14.16
C ARG A 130 3.48 1.83 14.00
N HIS A 131 3.60 2.54 15.10
CA HIS A 131 4.44 3.72 15.19
C HIS A 131 5.91 3.24 15.24
N VAL A 132 6.65 3.47 14.16
CA VAL A 132 8.00 2.93 13.97
C VAL A 132 9.10 3.92 14.36
N SER A 133 8.80 5.22 14.33
CA SER A 133 9.70 6.27 14.77
C SER A 133 8.94 7.50 15.29
N VAL A 134 9.65 8.33 16.04
CA VAL A 134 9.17 9.62 16.56
C VAL A 134 10.04 10.72 15.97
N ARG A 135 9.41 11.77 15.44
CA ARG A 135 10.11 12.88 14.83
C ARG A 135 9.66 14.21 15.44
N ALA A 136 10.61 14.97 15.98
CA ALA A 136 10.37 16.34 16.39
C ALA A 136 10.21 17.28 15.18
N PRO A 137 9.51 18.41 15.33
CA PRO A 137 9.51 19.46 14.34
C PRO A 137 10.92 19.97 14.06
N ARG A 138 11.19 20.32 12.82
CA ARG A 138 12.44 20.99 12.40
C ARG A 138 12.36 22.49 12.61
N SER A 139 11.16 23.02 12.47
CA SER A 139 10.81 24.44 12.68
C SER A 139 9.31 24.60 12.87
N ALA A 140 8.91 25.71 13.48
CA ALA A 140 7.53 26.15 13.56
C ALA A 140 7.42 27.62 13.12
N HIS A 141 6.28 28.00 12.55
CA HIS A 141 5.98 29.38 12.16
C HIS A 141 4.49 29.68 12.24
N VAL A 142 4.15 30.95 12.20
CA VAL A 142 2.78 31.46 12.07
C VAL A 142 2.59 31.94 10.64
N PRO A 143 1.58 31.45 9.90
CA PRO A 143 1.30 31.94 8.55
C PRO A 143 1.01 33.44 8.53
N ALA A 144 1.42 34.12 7.46
CA ALA A 144 1.22 35.56 7.31
C ALA A 144 -0.27 35.91 7.31
N GLY A 145 -0.67 36.81 8.22
CA GLY A 145 -2.06 37.23 8.34
C GLY A 145 -2.98 36.29 9.15
N ASP A 146 -2.46 35.21 9.70
CA ASP A 146 -3.25 34.21 10.47
C ASP A 146 -2.60 33.89 11.83
N ALA A 147 -2.73 34.79 12.77
CA ALA A 147 -2.18 34.63 14.13
C ALA A 147 -2.83 33.51 14.95
N GLY A 148 -3.93 32.93 14.49
CA GLY A 148 -4.61 31.80 15.14
C GLY A 148 -4.08 30.45 14.77
N ALA A 149 -3.14 30.38 13.84
CA ALA A 149 -2.52 29.13 13.36
C ALA A 149 -1.05 29.06 13.76
N GLN A 150 -0.57 27.85 14.06
CA GLN A 150 0.85 27.54 14.19
C GLN A 150 1.16 26.32 13.31
N VAL A 151 2.09 26.45 12.38
CA VAL A 151 2.47 25.39 11.43
C VAL A 151 3.83 24.83 11.81
N PHE A 152 3.90 23.51 11.96
CA PHE A 152 5.10 22.76 12.27
C PHE A 152 5.59 22.02 11.02
N ASP A 153 6.88 22.16 10.67
CA ASP A 153 7.57 21.44 9.60
C ASP A 153 8.40 20.29 10.19
N PHE A 154 8.08 19.04 9.90
CA PHE A 154 8.85 17.89 10.32
C PHE A 154 10.06 17.59 9.42
N GLY A 155 10.24 18.33 8.32
CA GLY A 155 11.36 18.20 7.40
C GLY A 155 11.34 16.95 6.51
N GLN A 156 10.36 16.07 6.70
CA GLN A 156 10.19 14.82 5.95
C GLN A 156 8.70 14.55 5.70
N ASN A 157 8.35 14.27 4.44
CA ASN A 157 7.02 13.76 4.11
C ASN A 157 6.91 12.28 4.52
N MET A 158 5.86 11.93 5.27
CA MET A 158 5.69 10.59 5.85
C MET A 158 4.21 10.25 6.02
N ALA A 159 3.92 8.97 6.26
CA ALA A 159 2.64 8.55 6.79
C ALA A 159 2.69 8.44 8.32
N GLY A 160 1.63 8.83 9.01
CA GLY A 160 1.58 8.80 10.47
C GLY A 160 0.49 9.65 11.08
N VAL A 161 0.66 9.96 12.36
CA VAL A 161 -0.20 10.85 13.15
C VAL A 161 0.66 11.83 13.96
N VAL A 162 0.03 12.87 14.51
CA VAL A 162 0.73 13.82 15.38
C VAL A 162 0.27 13.65 16.82
N ARG A 163 1.24 13.55 17.73
CA ARG A 163 1.04 13.53 19.17
C ARG A 163 1.23 14.94 19.73
N LEU A 164 0.32 15.37 20.57
CA LEU A 164 0.45 16.55 21.44
C LEU A 164 0.69 16.10 22.89
N THR A 165 1.56 16.82 23.59
CA THR A 165 1.84 16.58 25.02
C THR A 165 1.82 17.89 25.79
N GLY A 166 1.27 17.85 27.02
CA GLY A 166 1.18 19.03 27.88
C GLY A 166 0.38 20.20 27.28
N LEU A 167 -0.60 19.88 26.40
CA LEU A 167 -1.48 20.87 25.77
C LEU A 167 -2.29 21.62 26.81
N ARG A 168 -2.26 22.95 26.78
CA ARG A 168 -3.11 23.79 27.61
C ARG A 168 -4.21 24.41 26.77
N CYS A 169 -5.45 24.17 27.17
CA CYS A 169 -6.63 24.67 26.48
C CYS A 169 -7.82 24.81 27.44
N VAL A 170 -8.82 25.56 27.01
CA VAL A 170 -10.02 25.81 27.83
C VAL A 170 -10.97 24.62 27.71
N ALA A 171 -11.61 24.25 28.81
CA ALA A 171 -12.60 23.14 28.82
C ALA A 171 -13.68 23.37 27.75
N GLY A 172 -13.92 22.36 26.92
CA GLY A 172 -14.87 22.42 25.81
C GLY A 172 -14.37 23.12 24.55
N ALA A 173 -13.18 23.74 24.56
CA ALA A 173 -12.57 24.27 23.35
C ALA A 173 -12.02 23.14 22.48
N ASN A 174 -12.04 23.35 21.17
CA ASN A 174 -11.46 22.42 20.21
C ASN A 174 -10.05 22.87 19.81
N VAL A 175 -9.12 21.93 19.86
CA VAL A 175 -7.81 22.05 19.22
C VAL A 175 -7.83 21.19 17.96
N THR A 176 -7.48 21.78 16.82
CA THR A 176 -7.48 21.09 15.52
C THR A 176 -6.06 20.91 15.01
N LEU A 177 -5.80 19.73 14.44
CA LEU A 177 -4.53 19.38 13.79
C LEU A 177 -4.84 19.07 12.32
N ARG A 178 -4.48 19.98 11.42
CA ARG A 178 -4.65 19.80 9.98
C ARG A 178 -3.34 19.43 9.33
N HIS A 179 -3.33 18.39 8.51
CA HIS A 179 -2.15 17.80 7.92
C HIS A 179 -2.02 18.13 6.43
N ALA A 180 -0.79 18.40 5.96
CA ALA A 180 -0.50 18.59 4.54
C ALA A 180 0.93 18.21 4.19
N GLU A 181 1.15 17.92 2.92
CA GLU A 181 2.49 17.59 2.38
C GLU A 181 3.27 18.83 1.97
N LEU A 182 2.58 19.90 1.61
CA LEU A 182 3.12 21.14 1.03
C LEU A 182 2.57 22.37 1.74
N LEU A 183 3.33 23.45 1.69
CA LEU A 183 2.83 24.79 1.93
C LEU A 183 2.29 25.39 0.62
N THR A 184 1.43 26.41 0.76
CA THR A 184 0.90 27.16 -0.39
C THR A 184 2.03 27.81 -1.17
N HIS A 185 1.97 27.76 -2.48
CA HIS A 185 2.99 28.31 -3.39
C HIS A 185 2.38 28.64 -4.78
N PRO A 186 2.97 29.54 -5.57
CA PRO A 186 2.54 29.78 -6.94
C PRO A 186 2.61 28.51 -7.82
N PRO A 187 1.64 28.29 -8.73
CA PRO A 187 0.48 29.15 -9.05
C PRO A 187 -0.73 28.89 -8.16
N TYR A 188 -0.63 28.08 -7.11
CA TYR A 188 -1.76 27.62 -6.29
C TYR A 188 -2.11 28.56 -5.12
N GLY A 189 -1.36 29.61 -4.91
CA GLY A 189 -1.59 30.63 -3.90
C GLY A 189 -0.32 31.43 -3.59
N ALA A 190 -0.39 32.26 -2.56
CA ALA A 190 0.75 33.06 -2.08
C ALA A 190 1.68 32.19 -1.21
N GLU A 191 2.96 32.52 -1.15
CA GLU A 191 3.94 31.93 -0.22
C GLU A 191 3.79 32.56 1.17
N ASP A 192 2.62 32.38 1.82
CA ASP A 192 2.28 32.96 3.11
C ASP A 192 2.56 32.02 4.30
N GLY A 193 3.08 30.82 4.03
CA GLY A 193 3.34 29.80 5.03
C GLY A 193 2.13 28.97 5.43
N SER A 194 0.97 29.15 4.79
CA SER A 194 -0.21 28.34 5.02
C SER A 194 -0.10 26.96 4.36
N LEU A 195 -0.94 26.01 4.77
CA LEU A 195 -0.97 24.67 4.19
C LEU A 195 -1.61 24.68 2.80
N TYR A 196 -0.98 23.99 1.85
CA TYR A 196 -1.61 23.61 0.59
C TYR A 196 -2.34 22.27 0.74
N VAL A 197 -3.65 22.27 0.54
CA VAL A 197 -4.51 21.09 0.74
C VAL A 197 -5.25 20.64 -0.53
N GLY A 198 -5.01 21.29 -1.67
CA GLY A 198 -5.67 20.96 -2.93
C GLY A 198 -5.35 19.55 -3.42
N ASN A 199 -4.17 19.02 -3.11
CA ASN A 199 -3.74 17.66 -3.42
C ASN A 199 -4.40 16.58 -2.57
N LEU A 200 -5.07 16.94 -1.46
CA LEU A 200 -5.82 15.99 -0.61
C LEU A 200 -7.17 15.60 -1.22
N ARG A 201 -7.64 16.36 -2.22
CA ARG A 201 -8.94 16.20 -2.88
C ARG A 201 -10.08 16.22 -1.84
N GLY A 202 -10.80 15.09 -1.63
CA GLY A 202 -11.88 14.96 -0.67
C GLY A 202 -11.46 14.69 0.78
N ALA A 203 -10.20 14.35 1.05
CA ALA A 203 -9.74 14.06 2.41
C ALA A 203 -9.55 15.35 3.21
N GLN A 204 -10.17 15.44 4.39
CA GLN A 204 -10.03 16.62 5.28
C GLN A 204 -8.72 16.60 6.06
N ALA A 205 -8.18 15.42 6.35
CA ALA A 205 -6.92 15.19 7.08
C ALA A 205 -6.79 16.04 8.34
N THR A 206 -7.86 16.10 9.16
CA THR A 206 -7.99 17.01 10.31
C THR A 206 -8.44 16.23 11.54
N ASP A 207 -7.60 16.22 12.57
CA ASP A 207 -7.96 15.68 13.88
C ASP A 207 -8.49 16.81 14.77
N VAL A 208 -9.45 16.49 15.63
CA VAL A 208 -10.09 17.44 16.55
C VAL A 208 -10.05 16.90 17.97
N TYR A 209 -9.41 17.63 18.86
CA TYR A 209 -9.35 17.34 20.27
C TYR A 209 -10.21 18.33 21.06
N THR A 210 -11.24 17.84 21.74
CA THR A 210 -12.04 18.67 22.64
C THR A 210 -11.45 18.60 24.05
N CYS A 211 -11.00 19.73 24.54
CA CYS A 211 -10.28 19.86 25.80
C CYS A 211 -11.17 19.61 27.02
N ARG A 212 -10.59 18.98 28.06
CA ARG A 212 -11.24 18.90 29.39
C ARG A 212 -10.90 20.08 30.31
N GLY A 213 -9.82 20.83 29.99
CA GLY A 213 -9.41 22.02 30.76
C GLY A 213 -8.46 21.67 31.93
N ASP A 214 -7.60 20.67 31.78
CA ASP A 214 -6.62 20.30 32.81
C ASP A 214 -5.50 21.34 32.89
N ALA A 215 -5.34 21.97 34.07
CA ALA A 215 -4.31 22.98 34.29
C ALA A 215 -2.88 22.42 34.20
N ASN A 216 -2.69 21.10 34.42
CA ASN A 216 -1.39 20.43 34.29
C ASN A 216 -1.01 20.10 32.85
N GLY A 217 -1.95 20.31 31.90
CA GLY A 217 -1.80 19.97 30.50
C GLY A 217 -2.46 18.64 30.14
N GLU A 218 -2.74 18.48 28.86
CA GLU A 218 -3.44 17.33 28.30
C GLU A 218 -2.59 16.71 27.19
N ASP A 219 -2.66 15.39 27.05
CA ASP A 219 -1.98 14.65 26.00
C ASP A 219 -3.01 14.08 25.03
N TYR A 220 -2.67 14.09 23.74
CA TYR A 220 -3.52 13.53 22.69
C TYR A 220 -2.68 12.85 21.61
N THR A 221 -3.12 11.67 21.22
CA THR A 221 -2.61 10.95 20.05
C THR A 221 -3.81 10.31 19.36
N PRO A 222 -4.04 10.54 18.06
CA PRO A 222 -5.11 9.87 17.31
C PRO A 222 -4.92 8.35 17.29
N HIS A 223 -6.05 7.59 17.27
CA HIS A 223 -6.05 6.13 17.36
C HIS A 223 -6.48 5.45 16.06
N PHE A 224 -7.57 5.93 15.42
CA PHE A 224 -8.21 5.23 14.30
C PHE A 224 -8.18 6.03 13.00
N THR A 225 -7.10 6.73 12.78
CA THR A 225 -6.81 7.49 11.55
C THR A 225 -5.33 7.46 11.23
N GLN A 226 -4.97 7.95 10.07
CA GLN A 226 -3.60 8.20 9.64
C GLN A 226 -3.60 9.25 8.54
N HIS A 227 -2.48 9.96 8.40
CA HIS A 227 -2.31 11.03 7.42
C HIS A 227 -1.00 10.88 6.68
N GLY A 228 -0.93 11.38 5.44
CA GLY A 228 0.31 11.62 4.72
C GLY A 228 0.65 13.11 4.84
N PHE A 229 1.80 13.45 5.45
CA PHE A 229 2.12 14.84 5.73
C PHE A 229 3.62 15.08 5.95
N ARG A 230 4.01 16.31 5.73
CA ARG A 230 5.25 16.91 6.23
C ARG A 230 4.95 18.04 7.20
N TYR A 231 3.83 18.72 7.02
CA TYR A 231 3.42 19.88 7.80
C TYR A 231 2.14 19.58 8.57
N VAL A 232 2.04 20.13 9.78
CA VAL A 232 0.79 20.15 10.54
C VAL A 232 0.49 21.56 11.01
N GLU A 233 -0.74 22.01 10.80
CA GLU A 233 -1.28 23.25 11.36
C GLU A 233 -2.06 22.93 12.63
N VAL A 234 -1.72 23.58 13.73
CA VAL A 234 -2.43 23.48 15.01
C VAL A 234 -3.15 24.79 15.30
N ARG A 235 -4.42 24.70 15.67
CA ARG A 235 -5.26 25.84 16.07
C ARG A 235 -5.99 25.55 17.38
N GLY A 236 -6.32 26.60 18.13
CA GLY A 236 -7.15 26.49 19.32
C GLY A 236 -6.39 26.19 20.62
N ALA A 237 -5.06 26.05 20.59
CA ALA A 237 -4.25 26.02 21.81
C ALA A 237 -4.34 27.38 22.52
N ALA A 238 -4.44 27.35 23.87
CA ALA A 238 -4.54 28.58 24.66
C ALA A 238 -3.25 29.41 24.68
N VAL A 239 -2.14 28.74 24.48
CA VAL A 239 -0.80 29.32 24.32
C VAL A 239 -0.08 28.63 23.15
N PRO A 240 0.83 29.30 22.44
CA PRO A 240 1.63 28.68 21.41
C PRO A 240 2.35 27.43 21.93
N LEU A 241 2.33 26.35 21.13
CA LEU A 241 3.02 25.11 21.47
C LEU A 241 4.52 25.23 21.20
N THR A 242 5.32 24.59 22.04
CA THR A 242 6.76 24.43 21.80
C THR A 242 7.03 23.19 20.94
N ASP A 243 8.23 23.11 20.35
CA ASP A 243 8.62 21.98 19.52
C ASP A 243 8.63 20.63 20.29
N GLU A 244 8.87 20.68 21.63
CA GLU A 244 8.85 19.48 22.48
C GLU A 244 7.43 18.96 22.75
N GLN A 245 6.42 19.80 22.59
CA GLN A 245 5.02 19.43 22.81
C GLN A 245 4.38 18.77 21.59
N VAL A 246 5.04 18.81 20.43
CA VAL A 246 4.50 18.31 19.16
C VAL A 246 5.44 17.27 18.56
N ALA A 247 4.96 16.08 18.29
CA ALA A 247 5.76 15.04 17.67
C ALA A 247 4.99 14.30 16.59
N ALA A 248 5.59 14.10 15.42
CA ALA A 248 5.07 13.18 14.42
C ALA A 248 5.48 11.74 14.79
N LEU A 249 4.51 10.85 14.78
CA LEU A 249 4.68 9.41 14.93
C LEU A 249 4.58 8.80 13.54
N GLU A 250 5.73 8.42 12.97
CA GLU A 250 5.78 7.72 11.69
C GLU A 250 5.11 6.37 11.82
N MET A 251 4.21 6.04 10.88
CA MET A 251 3.41 4.82 10.93
C MET A 251 3.40 4.10 9.58
N HIS A 252 3.73 2.83 9.60
CA HIS A 252 3.60 1.90 8.47
C HIS A 252 3.60 0.45 8.96
N THR A 253 3.34 -0.51 8.06
CA THR A 253 3.58 -1.93 8.35
C THR A 253 5.06 -2.12 8.69
N ASP A 254 5.35 -2.75 9.83
CA ASP A 254 6.70 -2.82 10.45
C ASP A 254 7.66 -3.75 9.68
N VAL A 255 7.72 -3.56 8.35
CA VAL A 255 8.68 -4.27 7.49
C VAL A 255 10.09 -3.74 7.72
N GLN A 256 11.02 -4.65 7.89
CA GLN A 256 12.42 -4.28 8.11
C GLN A 256 13.09 -3.87 6.79
N GLN A 257 13.77 -2.72 6.81
CA GLN A 257 14.68 -2.37 5.73
C GLN A 257 15.92 -3.26 5.83
N HIS A 258 16.20 -4.08 4.83
CA HIS A 258 17.28 -5.06 4.85
C HIS A 258 18.42 -4.73 3.86
N SER A 259 18.30 -3.69 3.09
CA SER A 259 19.36 -3.24 2.19
C SER A 259 19.72 -1.78 2.42
N SER A 260 20.93 -1.43 2.02
CA SER A 260 21.40 -0.05 1.97
C SER A 260 22.18 0.15 0.68
N LEU A 261 22.00 1.30 0.05
CA LEU A 261 22.68 1.67 -1.18
C LEU A 261 23.22 3.09 -1.05
N ALA A 262 24.51 3.27 -1.30
CA ALA A 262 25.17 4.56 -1.29
C ALA A 262 25.94 4.77 -2.59
N PHE A 263 25.77 5.94 -3.19
CA PHE A 263 26.44 6.38 -4.40
C PHE A 263 27.40 7.52 -4.10
N SER A 264 28.41 7.70 -4.94
CA SER A 264 29.25 8.91 -4.94
C SER A 264 28.48 10.18 -5.31
N SER A 265 27.35 10.04 -5.99
CA SER A 265 26.47 11.14 -6.39
C SER A 265 25.41 11.43 -5.31
N ALA A 266 25.44 12.65 -4.76
CA ALA A 266 24.42 13.10 -3.78
C ALA A 266 22.99 13.04 -4.37
N ARG A 267 22.83 13.31 -5.67
CA ARG A 267 21.53 13.26 -6.36
C ARG A 267 20.96 11.83 -6.41
N LEU A 268 21.81 10.82 -6.65
CA LEU A 268 21.37 9.42 -6.63
C LEU A 268 21.05 8.96 -5.21
N ASN A 269 21.78 9.41 -4.20
CA ASN A 269 21.45 9.13 -2.80
C ASN A 269 20.11 9.78 -2.41
N GLN A 270 19.83 10.99 -2.90
CA GLN A 270 18.54 11.63 -2.69
C GLN A 270 17.41 10.86 -3.38
N LEU A 271 17.61 10.37 -4.61
CA LEU A 271 16.65 9.51 -5.30
C LEU A 271 16.35 8.24 -4.50
N GLN A 272 17.40 7.54 -4.02
CA GLN A 272 17.23 6.35 -3.17
C GLN A 272 16.44 6.68 -1.89
N HIS A 273 16.73 7.81 -1.26
CA HIS A 273 15.98 8.28 -0.10
C HIS A 273 14.50 8.49 -0.41
N LEU A 274 14.16 9.13 -1.54
CA LEU A 274 12.78 9.33 -1.97
C LEU A 274 12.05 8.00 -2.22
N VAL A 275 12.74 7.03 -2.85
CA VAL A 275 12.20 5.68 -3.10
C VAL A 275 11.87 4.98 -1.78
N LEU A 276 12.80 4.97 -0.82
CA LEU A 276 12.59 4.34 0.49
C LEU A 276 11.42 4.96 1.25
N TRP A 277 11.31 6.29 1.27
CA TRP A 277 10.22 6.98 1.97
C TRP A 277 8.88 6.83 1.25
N GLY A 278 8.88 6.88 -0.09
CA GLY A 278 7.69 6.61 -0.90
C GLY A 278 7.14 5.21 -0.63
N GLN A 279 8.03 4.21 -0.63
CA GLN A 279 7.64 2.82 -0.40
C GLN A 279 7.04 2.61 1.00
N LYS A 280 7.75 2.98 2.07
CA LYS A 280 7.26 2.73 3.43
C LYS A 280 6.02 3.54 3.80
N SER A 281 5.87 4.76 3.29
CA SER A 281 4.67 5.57 3.51
C SER A 281 3.41 4.99 2.84
N ASN A 282 3.58 4.06 1.91
CA ASN A 282 2.51 3.41 1.15
C ASN A 282 2.34 1.92 1.49
N ILE A 283 2.91 1.42 2.59
CA ILE A 283 2.64 0.05 3.08
C ILE A 283 1.83 0.14 4.38
N MET A 284 0.51 0.17 4.24
CA MET A 284 -0.40 0.27 5.39
C MET A 284 -1.26 -0.99 5.52
N SER A 285 -1.35 -1.52 6.74
CA SER A 285 -2.16 -2.71 7.04
C SER A 285 -1.84 -3.92 6.15
N GLY A 286 -0.57 -4.03 5.73
CA GLY A 286 -0.07 -5.10 4.88
C GLY A 286 -0.58 -5.05 3.44
N VAL A 287 -1.03 -3.90 2.97
CA VAL A 287 -1.41 -3.64 1.58
C VAL A 287 -0.64 -2.42 1.10
N PRO A 288 0.15 -2.54 0.02
CA PRO A 288 0.69 -1.36 -0.63
C PRO A 288 -0.43 -0.48 -1.16
N THR A 289 -0.39 0.82 -0.83
CA THR A 289 -1.40 1.79 -1.24
C THR A 289 -0.83 2.77 -2.26
N ASP A 290 -1.68 3.40 -3.03
CA ASP A 290 -1.32 4.42 -4.02
C ASP A 290 -0.91 5.74 -3.38
N CYS A 291 -1.40 6.03 -2.19
CA CYS A 291 -1.15 7.28 -1.49
C CYS A 291 -1.47 7.21 0.01
N PRO A 292 -0.77 7.96 0.88
CA PRO A 292 -1.11 8.04 2.29
C PRO A 292 -1.99 9.24 2.66
N GLN A 293 -2.15 10.26 1.78
CA GLN A 293 -2.70 11.57 2.15
C GLN A 293 -4.09 11.87 1.61
N ARG A 294 -4.42 11.40 0.38
CA ARG A 294 -5.68 11.78 -0.28
C ARG A 294 -6.79 10.74 -0.06
N ASP A 295 -7.89 10.88 -0.76
CA ASP A 295 -9.14 10.12 -0.59
C ASP A 295 -9.19 8.78 -1.34
N GLU A 296 -8.06 8.14 -1.64
CA GLU A 296 -7.96 6.81 -2.23
C GLU A 296 -7.44 5.78 -1.23
N ARG A 297 -6.13 5.71 -1.02
CA ARG A 297 -5.45 4.84 -0.05
C ARG A 297 -5.79 3.36 -0.22
N ARG A 298 -5.92 2.92 -1.49
CA ARG A 298 -6.30 1.56 -1.88
C ARG A 298 -5.09 0.78 -2.35
N GLY A 299 -5.21 -0.55 -2.37
CA GLY A 299 -4.21 -1.45 -2.93
C GLY A 299 -4.21 -1.43 -4.47
N TRP A 300 -3.88 -0.29 -5.07
CA TRP A 300 -3.80 -0.15 -6.53
C TRP A 300 -2.73 -1.06 -7.09
N THR A 301 -3.15 -1.94 -7.98
CA THR A 301 -2.29 -3.02 -8.50
C THR A 301 -1.28 -2.52 -9.52
N GLY A 302 -1.59 -1.47 -10.29
CA GLY A 302 -0.65 -0.84 -11.21
C GLY A 302 0.60 -0.31 -10.53
N ASP A 303 0.45 0.31 -9.37
CA ASP A 303 1.54 0.82 -8.55
C ASP A 303 2.50 -0.30 -8.15
N VAL A 304 1.94 -1.42 -7.68
CA VAL A 304 2.76 -2.57 -7.27
C VAL A 304 3.33 -3.35 -8.45
N ALA A 305 2.63 -3.43 -9.58
CA ALA A 305 3.19 -4.01 -10.80
C ALA A 305 4.53 -3.36 -11.22
N LEU A 306 4.72 -2.09 -10.81
CA LEU A 306 5.96 -1.34 -11.05
C LEU A 306 6.95 -1.40 -9.90
N THR A 307 6.48 -1.43 -8.64
CA THR A 307 7.32 -1.27 -7.45
C THR A 307 7.62 -2.59 -6.73
N ALA A 308 7.02 -3.73 -7.12
CA ALA A 308 7.23 -5.01 -6.44
C ALA A 308 8.71 -5.41 -6.36
N GLU A 309 9.45 -5.22 -7.45
CA GLU A 309 10.89 -5.53 -7.53
C GLU A 309 11.70 -4.62 -6.62
N GLU A 310 11.43 -3.33 -6.66
CA GLU A 310 12.08 -2.32 -5.82
C GLU A 310 11.81 -2.59 -4.34
N ALA A 311 10.57 -2.91 -3.98
CA ALA A 311 10.17 -3.16 -2.61
C ALA A 311 10.89 -4.38 -1.99
N VAL A 312 10.99 -5.51 -2.72
CA VAL A 312 11.71 -6.69 -2.23
C VAL A 312 13.22 -6.49 -2.15
N LEU A 313 13.78 -5.56 -2.91
CA LEU A 313 15.19 -5.21 -2.82
C LEU A 313 15.52 -4.35 -1.60
N ASN A 314 14.58 -3.52 -1.14
CA ASN A 314 14.79 -2.60 -0.04
C ASN A 314 14.26 -3.12 1.30
N TYR A 315 13.14 -3.86 1.30
CA TYR A 315 12.41 -4.25 2.49
C TYR A 315 12.08 -5.75 2.53
N GLY A 316 11.90 -6.29 3.72
CA GLY A 316 11.48 -7.67 3.95
C GLY A 316 9.99 -7.90 3.60
N MET A 317 9.65 -7.92 2.33
CA MET A 317 8.27 -7.97 1.84
C MET A 317 7.64 -9.38 1.85
N GLY A 318 8.36 -10.40 2.25
CA GLY A 318 7.93 -11.80 2.11
C GLY A 318 6.57 -12.10 2.72
N ALA A 319 6.35 -11.75 3.99
CA ALA A 319 5.09 -12.02 4.68
C ALA A 319 3.94 -11.13 4.16
N VAL A 320 4.20 -9.84 3.94
CA VAL A 320 3.22 -8.88 3.41
C VAL A 320 2.72 -9.34 2.03
N TYR A 321 3.63 -9.67 1.12
CA TYR A 321 3.26 -10.10 -0.23
C TYR A 321 2.59 -11.47 -0.26
N SER A 322 3.07 -12.44 0.53
CA SER A 322 2.41 -13.76 0.62
C SER A 322 0.98 -13.64 1.16
N ARG A 323 0.76 -12.78 2.13
CA ARG A 323 -0.59 -12.48 2.63
C ARG A 323 -1.44 -11.79 1.57
N TRP A 324 -0.89 -10.81 0.84
CA TRP A 324 -1.64 -10.06 -0.16
C TRP A 324 -1.98 -10.90 -1.40
N LEU A 325 -1.10 -11.79 -1.84
CA LEU A 325 -1.37 -12.77 -2.90
C LEU A 325 -2.62 -13.62 -2.63
N LYS A 326 -2.91 -13.90 -1.35
CA LYS A 326 -4.13 -14.60 -0.98
C LYS A 326 -5.39 -13.79 -1.31
N GLN A 327 -5.35 -12.47 -1.14
CA GLN A 327 -6.44 -11.59 -1.54
C GLN A 327 -6.60 -11.51 -3.06
N PHE A 328 -5.51 -11.54 -3.83
CA PHE A 328 -5.60 -11.66 -5.28
C PHE A 328 -6.35 -12.92 -5.71
N ALA A 329 -6.08 -14.05 -5.07
CA ALA A 329 -6.78 -15.31 -5.36
C ALA A 329 -8.26 -15.28 -4.93
N ASP A 330 -8.57 -14.65 -3.78
CA ASP A 330 -9.93 -14.51 -3.26
C ASP A 330 -10.78 -13.56 -4.11
N ASP A 331 -10.18 -12.48 -4.64
CA ASP A 331 -10.84 -11.44 -5.44
C ASP A 331 -10.80 -11.71 -6.95
N GLN A 332 -10.21 -12.83 -7.38
CA GLN A 332 -10.04 -13.14 -8.80
C GLN A 332 -11.37 -13.20 -9.53
N ALA A 333 -11.50 -12.51 -10.66
CA ALA A 333 -12.69 -12.54 -11.49
C ALA A 333 -12.99 -13.96 -12.03
N THR A 334 -14.24 -14.21 -12.40
CA THR A 334 -14.69 -15.53 -12.89
C THR A 334 -14.00 -15.95 -14.19
N ASP A 335 -13.59 -15.01 -15.01
CA ASP A 335 -12.80 -15.22 -16.23
C ASP A 335 -11.31 -15.43 -15.98
N GLY A 336 -10.86 -15.32 -14.73
CA GLY A 336 -9.46 -15.46 -14.33
C GLY A 336 -8.69 -14.14 -14.24
N GLY A 337 -9.24 -13.02 -14.66
CA GLY A 337 -8.62 -11.70 -14.56
C GLY A 337 -8.42 -11.24 -13.12
N SER A 338 -7.58 -10.23 -12.93
CA SER A 338 -7.36 -9.56 -11.65
C SER A 338 -7.90 -8.13 -11.69
N ASN A 339 -8.19 -7.56 -10.53
CA ASN A 339 -8.77 -6.23 -10.39
C ASN A 339 -7.71 -5.11 -10.46
N ASN A 340 -8.15 -3.87 -10.71
CA ASN A 340 -7.28 -2.68 -10.69
C ASN A 340 -6.80 -2.32 -9.27
N PHE A 341 -7.48 -2.78 -8.23
CA PHE A 341 -7.06 -2.69 -6.83
C PHE A 341 -7.54 -3.90 -6.04
N VAL A 342 -6.74 -4.35 -5.07
CA VAL A 342 -6.99 -5.52 -4.22
C VAL A 342 -6.76 -5.13 -2.75
N PRO A 343 -7.71 -5.37 -1.84
CA PRO A 343 -9.02 -6.00 -2.05
C PRO A 343 -9.95 -5.18 -2.94
N ALA A 344 -10.72 -5.88 -3.77
CA ALA A 344 -11.70 -5.25 -4.65
C ALA A 344 -12.96 -4.83 -3.87
N LEU A 345 -13.54 -3.70 -4.26
CA LEU A 345 -14.86 -3.25 -3.81
C LEU A 345 -15.83 -3.35 -5.00
N GLY A 346 -16.26 -4.56 -5.29
CA GLY A 346 -17.09 -4.87 -6.46
C GLY A 346 -16.29 -5.42 -7.65
N THR A 347 -16.95 -5.61 -8.78
CA THR A 347 -16.31 -6.05 -10.03
C THR A 347 -15.56 -4.89 -10.66
N ALA A 348 -14.30 -5.07 -10.95
CA ALA A 348 -13.52 -4.11 -11.72
C ALA A 348 -12.87 -4.83 -12.89
N ASP A 349 -13.03 -4.29 -14.11
CA ASP A 349 -12.26 -4.72 -15.26
C ASP A 349 -10.80 -4.34 -15.04
N GLY A 350 -9.92 -5.32 -14.90
CA GLY A 350 -8.51 -5.09 -14.71
C GLY A 350 -7.85 -4.53 -15.97
N SER A 351 -7.18 -3.40 -15.84
CA SER A 351 -6.29 -2.87 -16.88
C SER A 351 -5.08 -3.80 -17.04
N PRO A 352 -4.63 -4.14 -18.26
CA PRO A 352 -3.54 -5.11 -18.45
C PRO A 352 -2.30 -4.85 -17.58
N ASN A 353 -1.81 -3.61 -17.55
CA ASN A 353 -0.62 -3.25 -16.76
C ASN A 353 -0.85 -3.32 -15.24
N TRP A 354 -2.10 -3.18 -14.79
CA TRP A 354 -2.49 -3.28 -13.38
C TRP A 354 -2.61 -4.73 -12.95
N GLN A 355 -3.29 -5.55 -13.75
CA GLN A 355 -3.42 -7.00 -13.49
C GLN A 355 -2.05 -7.69 -13.34
N SER A 356 -1.03 -7.18 -14.02
CA SER A 356 0.35 -7.66 -13.94
C SER A 356 0.96 -7.65 -12.53
N ALA A 357 0.36 -6.98 -11.54
CA ALA A 357 0.81 -7.06 -10.16
C ALA A 357 0.78 -8.49 -9.61
N TYR A 358 -0.20 -9.28 -10.00
CA TYR A 358 -0.33 -10.66 -9.52
C TYR A 358 0.92 -11.50 -9.86
N PRO A 359 1.28 -11.70 -11.14
CA PRO A 359 2.51 -12.40 -11.46
C PRO A 359 3.79 -11.66 -11.06
N ALA A 360 3.79 -10.31 -11.01
CA ALA A 360 4.98 -9.53 -10.64
C ALA A 360 5.41 -9.76 -9.19
N ILE A 361 4.47 -9.84 -8.27
CA ILE A 361 4.75 -10.16 -6.87
C ILE A 361 5.32 -11.57 -6.75
N VAL A 362 4.70 -12.57 -7.39
CA VAL A 362 5.16 -13.96 -7.37
C VAL A 362 6.57 -14.06 -7.95
N TRP A 363 6.81 -13.40 -9.08
CA TRP A 363 8.09 -13.38 -9.75
C TRP A 363 9.18 -12.70 -8.89
N ALA A 364 8.85 -11.60 -8.23
CA ALA A 364 9.79 -10.90 -7.34
C ALA A 364 10.18 -11.76 -6.14
N LEU A 365 9.22 -12.41 -5.48
CA LEU A 365 9.48 -13.36 -4.39
C LEU A 365 10.31 -14.54 -4.85
N TYR A 366 10.01 -15.12 -6.02
CA TYR A 366 10.76 -16.22 -6.60
C TYR A 366 12.20 -15.81 -6.93
N THR A 367 12.37 -14.69 -7.61
CA THR A 367 13.66 -14.25 -8.15
C THR A 367 14.62 -13.78 -7.07
N TYR A 368 14.13 -12.97 -6.13
CA TYR A 368 14.98 -12.31 -5.14
C TYR A 368 15.06 -13.04 -3.80
N TYR A 369 14.00 -13.76 -3.41
CA TYR A 369 13.99 -14.50 -2.15
C TYR A 369 14.11 -16.02 -2.35
N GLY A 370 14.08 -16.51 -3.59
CA GLY A 370 14.05 -17.95 -3.87
C GLY A 370 12.76 -18.63 -3.43
N ASP A 371 11.71 -17.84 -3.13
CA ASP A 371 10.44 -18.34 -2.63
C ASP A 371 9.62 -19.00 -3.75
N ARG A 372 9.60 -20.34 -3.75
CA ARG A 372 8.75 -21.15 -4.63
C ARG A 372 7.34 -21.31 -4.07
N GLY A 373 7.18 -21.15 -2.76
CA GLY A 373 5.92 -21.39 -2.06
C GLY A 373 4.80 -20.48 -2.54
N ALA A 374 5.12 -19.23 -2.90
CA ALA A 374 4.15 -18.31 -3.49
C ALA A 374 3.54 -18.85 -4.80
N ALA A 375 4.38 -19.32 -5.73
CA ALA A 375 3.92 -19.92 -6.98
C ALA A 375 3.18 -21.26 -6.76
N GLU A 376 3.61 -22.06 -5.79
CA GLU A 376 3.01 -23.36 -5.46
C GLU A 376 1.64 -23.18 -4.80
N ALA A 377 1.51 -22.29 -3.82
CA ALA A 377 0.27 -22.01 -3.11
C ALA A 377 -0.82 -21.41 -4.01
N HIS A 378 -0.42 -20.61 -4.99
CA HIS A 378 -1.32 -19.91 -5.90
C HIS A 378 -1.39 -20.51 -7.29
N HIS A 379 -0.88 -21.74 -7.49
CA HIS A 379 -0.74 -22.38 -8.81
C HIS A 379 -2.06 -22.34 -9.61
N ASN A 380 -3.17 -22.76 -9.01
CA ASN A 380 -4.45 -22.86 -9.71
C ASN A 380 -5.03 -21.48 -10.10
N SER A 381 -4.92 -20.50 -9.24
CA SER A 381 -5.40 -19.14 -9.54
C SER A 381 -4.49 -18.44 -10.55
N LEU A 382 -3.19 -18.65 -10.49
CA LEU A 382 -2.25 -18.18 -11.52
C LEU A 382 -2.54 -18.87 -12.87
N ALA A 383 -2.78 -20.19 -12.89
CA ALA A 383 -3.13 -20.90 -14.13
C ALA A 383 -4.38 -20.27 -14.79
N ARG A 384 -5.45 -19.98 -14.01
CA ARG A 384 -6.63 -19.27 -14.53
C ARG A 384 -6.30 -17.86 -15.04
N TYR A 385 -5.38 -17.14 -14.39
CA TYR A 385 -4.93 -15.84 -14.87
C TYR A 385 -4.25 -15.94 -16.24
N TYR A 386 -3.39 -16.95 -16.45
CA TYR A 386 -2.77 -17.18 -17.75
C TYR A 386 -3.74 -17.72 -18.81
N ASP A 387 -4.79 -18.45 -18.42
CA ASP A 387 -5.90 -18.80 -19.30
C ASP A 387 -6.64 -17.55 -19.82
N HIS A 388 -6.90 -16.59 -18.90
CA HIS A 388 -7.50 -15.29 -19.23
C HIS A 388 -6.60 -14.50 -20.21
N LEU A 389 -5.30 -14.41 -19.95
CA LEU A 389 -4.36 -13.72 -20.84
C LEU A 389 -4.34 -14.35 -22.26
N GLU A 390 -4.34 -15.69 -22.35
CA GLU A 390 -4.41 -16.38 -23.64
C GLU A 390 -5.72 -16.11 -24.37
N GLN A 391 -6.85 -16.08 -23.67
CA GLN A 391 -8.14 -15.72 -24.27
C GLN A 391 -8.12 -14.30 -24.84
N LEU A 392 -7.62 -13.32 -24.09
CA LEU A 392 -7.48 -11.95 -24.57
C LEU A 392 -6.57 -11.86 -25.80
N TYR A 393 -5.44 -12.58 -25.77
CA TYR A 393 -4.51 -12.62 -26.91
C TYR A 393 -5.18 -13.19 -28.17
N ARG A 394 -5.85 -14.36 -28.05
CA ARG A 394 -6.55 -14.99 -29.18
C ARG A 394 -7.67 -14.13 -29.77
N ALA A 395 -8.34 -13.34 -28.93
CA ALA A 395 -9.38 -12.41 -29.35
C ALA A 395 -8.85 -11.11 -30.00
N SER A 396 -7.54 -10.84 -29.95
CA SER A 396 -6.94 -9.52 -30.21
C SER A 396 -6.52 -9.26 -31.66
N ALA A 397 -6.84 -10.12 -32.60
CA ALA A 397 -6.40 -9.97 -33.99
C ALA A 397 -4.90 -9.65 -34.10
N ASN A 398 -4.05 -10.53 -33.62
CA ASN A 398 -2.59 -10.37 -33.59
C ASN A 398 -2.13 -9.08 -32.85
N LEU A 399 -2.71 -8.83 -31.68
CA LEU A 399 -2.42 -7.71 -30.78
C LEU A 399 -2.88 -6.33 -31.24
N THR A 400 -3.31 -6.14 -32.48
CA THR A 400 -3.77 -4.82 -32.97
C THR A 400 -5.00 -4.31 -32.24
N ALA A 401 -5.81 -5.21 -31.67
CA ALA A 401 -6.99 -4.92 -30.84
C ALA A 401 -6.86 -5.53 -29.43
N TYR A 402 -5.62 -5.70 -28.93
CA TYR A 402 -5.43 -6.20 -27.57
C TYR A 402 -6.03 -5.26 -26.52
N ALA A 403 -6.45 -5.84 -25.39
CA ALA A 403 -7.10 -5.12 -24.30
C ALA A 403 -6.36 -3.82 -23.95
N ILE A 404 -7.12 -2.74 -23.88
CA ILE A 404 -6.62 -1.43 -23.46
C ILE A 404 -7.01 -1.19 -21.99
N GLY A 405 -6.19 -0.38 -21.31
CA GLY A 405 -6.48 0.05 -19.97
C GLY A 405 -6.12 1.53 -19.80
N PHE A 406 -5.52 1.86 -18.69
CA PHE A 406 -5.08 3.23 -18.42
C PHE A 406 -3.90 3.66 -19.32
N GLY A 407 -3.16 2.72 -19.90
CA GLY A 407 -2.01 3.01 -20.76
C GLY A 407 -0.79 3.46 -19.96
N ASP A 408 -0.04 4.42 -20.50
CA ASP A 408 1.07 5.10 -19.82
C ASP A 408 0.46 6.13 -18.85
N TRP A 409 0.41 5.79 -17.56
CA TRP A 409 -0.33 6.57 -16.57
C TRP A 409 0.33 7.92 -16.31
N VAL A 410 -0.36 9.01 -16.64
CA VAL A 410 0.09 10.40 -16.43
C VAL A 410 1.51 10.66 -17.00
N PRO A 411 1.76 10.39 -18.30
CA PRO A 411 3.06 10.67 -18.89
C PRO A 411 3.35 12.17 -18.90
N ALA A 412 4.63 12.54 -18.83
CA ALA A 412 5.05 13.93 -18.98
C ALA A 412 4.95 14.46 -20.43
N GLY A 413 4.58 13.58 -21.37
CA GLY A 413 4.37 13.85 -22.78
C GLY A 413 3.05 13.28 -23.29
N PRO A 414 2.90 13.08 -24.60
CA PRO A 414 1.72 12.45 -25.18
C PRO A 414 1.53 11.01 -24.71
N MET A 415 0.28 10.57 -24.61
CA MET A 415 -0.07 9.18 -24.32
C MET A 415 0.33 8.27 -25.49
N GLY A 416 1.08 7.22 -25.20
CA GLY A 416 1.44 6.19 -26.19
C GLY A 416 0.28 5.30 -26.60
N ASN A 417 0.51 4.44 -27.59
CA ASN A 417 -0.48 3.49 -28.10
C ASN A 417 -0.87 2.50 -26.97
N LYS A 418 -2.13 2.57 -26.53
CA LYS A 418 -2.63 1.74 -25.41
C LYS A 418 -2.66 0.24 -25.73
N HIS A 419 -2.85 -0.16 -27.00
CA HIS A 419 -2.78 -1.57 -27.40
C HIS A 419 -1.34 -2.10 -27.31
N LEU A 420 -0.35 -1.30 -27.75
CA LEU A 420 1.07 -1.64 -27.58
C LEU A 420 1.43 -1.82 -26.10
N ILE A 421 0.98 -0.90 -25.25
CA ILE A 421 1.26 -0.92 -23.81
C ILE A 421 0.57 -2.13 -23.13
N GLY A 422 -0.68 -2.44 -23.52
CA GLY A 422 -1.38 -3.63 -23.06
C GLY A 422 -0.70 -4.93 -23.52
N ALA A 423 -0.28 -4.98 -24.77
CA ALA A 423 0.46 -6.11 -25.31
C ALA A 423 1.83 -6.31 -24.61
N PHE A 424 2.52 -5.23 -24.25
CA PHE A 424 3.72 -5.32 -23.41
C PHE A 424 3.44 -6.00 -22.07
N ALA A 425 2.31 -5.66 -21.41
CA ALA A 425 1.94 -6.30 -20.15
C ALA A 425 1.76 -7.82 -20.32
N LEU A 426 1.06 -8.25 -21.38
CA LEU A 426 0.93 -9.67 -21.73
C LEU A 426 2.29 -10.36 -21.86
N LEU A 427 3.20 -9.80 -22.66
CA LEU A 427 4.51 -10.40 -22.91
C LEU A 427 5.35 -10.49 -21.64
N ARG A 428 5.35 -9.44 -20.81
CA ARG A 428 6.02 -9.42 -19.52
C ARG A 428 5.46 -10.50 -18.59
N ASP A 429 4.16 -10.61 -18.50
CA ASP A 429 3.50 -11.59 -17.63
C ASP A 429 3.81 -13.02 -18.08
N LEU A 430 3.79 -13.29 -19.39
CA LEU A 430 4.18 -14.59 -19.94
C LEU A 430 5.64 -14.94 -19.63
N GLN A 431 6.55 -13.95 -19.67
CA GLN A 431 7.95 -14.15 -19.31
C GLN A 431 8.08 -14.52 -17.83
N MET A 432 7.44 -13.75 -16.95
CA MET A 432 7.43 -14.04 -15.51
C MET A 432 6.82 -15.41 -15.19
N GLY A 433 5.72 -15.78 -15.86
CA GLY A 433 5.11 -17.11 -15.72
C GLY A 433 6.02 -18.25 -16.16
N ALA A 434 6.74 -18.06 -17.26
CA ALA A 434 7.72 -19.04 -17.71
C ALA A 434 8.83 -19.30 -16.68
N ASP A 435 9.24 -18.25 -15.97
CA ASP A 435 10.28 -18.30 -14.95
C ASP A 435 9.80 -19.03 -13.69
N PHE A 436 8.76 -18.50 -13.00
CA PHE A 436 8.36 -19.04 -11.70
C PHE A 436 7.66 -20.41 -11.80
N PHE A 437 6.87 -20.69 -12.86
CA PHE A 437 6.34 -22.04 -13.07
C PHE A 437 7.45 -23.04 -13.42
N GLY A 438 8.50 -22.58 -14.12
CA GLY A 438 9.67 -23.41 -14.42
C GLY A 438 10.44 -23.85 -13.17
N GLY A 439 10.39 -23.05 -12.11
CA GLY A 439 11.00 -23.36 -10.81
C GLY A 439 10.05 -23.97 -9.78
N SER A 440 8.75 -24.00 -10.04
CA SER A 440 7.72 -24.53 -9.12
C SER A 440 7.68 -26.06 -9.13
N ARG A 441 7.32 -26.64 -7.97
CA ARG A 441 7.09 -28.09 -7.78
C ARG A 441 5.62 -28.49 -7.88
N ALA A 442 4.72 -27.54 -8.09
CA ALA A 442 3.29 -27.82 -8.23
C ALA A 442 3.03 -28.75 -9.42
N ALA A 443 2.05 -29.63 -9.28
CA ALA A 443 1.64 -30.51 -10.38
C ALA A 443 1.19 -29.68 -11.59
N GLY A 444 1.72 -29.98 -12.78
CA GLY A 444 1.42 -29.24 -14.02
C GLY A 444 2.23 -27.96 -14.23
N ALA A 445 3.05 -27.50 -13.27
CA ALA A 445 3.80 -26.25 -13.38
C ALA A 445 4.74 -26.22 -14.60
N LEU A 446 5.46 -27.31 -14.89
CA LEU A 446 6.33 -27.37 -16.06
C LEU A 446 5.57 -27.26 -17.40
N ALA A 447 4.37 -27.85 -17.46
CA ALA A 447 3.50 -27.71 -18.64
C ALA A 447 3.03 -26.25 -18.80
N GLN A 448 2.67 -25.60 -17.68
CA GLN A 448 2.28 -24.17 -17.69
C GLN A 448 3.46 -23.28 -18.10
N ALA A 449 4.68 -23.55 -17.61
CA ALA A 449 5.88 -22.85 -18.04
C ALA A 449 6.16 -22.98 -19.54
N ALA A 450 5.99 -24.20 -20.08
CA ALA A 450 6.14 -24.48 -21.52
C ALA A 450 5.08 -23.72 -22.34
N ARG A 451 3.84 -23.69 -21.87
CA ARG A 451 2.73 -22.92 -22.47
C ARG A 451 3.05 -21.42 -22.48
N CYS A 452 3.48 -20.85 -21.36
CA CYS A 452 3.88 -19.44 -21.29
C CYS A 452 4.99 -19.10 -22.29
N ARG A 453 6.02 -19.97 -22.42
CA ARG A 453 7.10 -19.78 -23.40
C ARG A 453 6.59 -19.82 -24.83
N ALA A 454 5.71 -20.75 -25.17
CA ALA A 454 5.15 -20.87 -26.51
C ALA A 454 4.29 -19.65 -26.90
N LEU A 455 3.44 -19.20 -25.97
CA LEU A 455 2.63 -17.99 -26.16
C LEU A 455 3.49 -16.73 -26.24
N LEU A 456 4.53 -16.61 -25.42
CA LEU A 456 5.49 -15.50 -25.46
C LEU A 456 6.17 -15.40 -26.83
N ALA A 457 6.62 -16.53 -27.38
CA ALA A 457 7.28 -16.55 -28.69
C ALA A 457 6.33 -16.10 -29.82
N ALA A 458 5.07 -16.59 -29.79
CA ALA A 458 4.06 -16.20 -30.77
C ALA A 458 3.68 -14.71 -30.64
N ALA A 459 3.37 -14.28 -29.41
CA ALA A 459 2.96 -12.88 -29.15
C ALA A 459 4.10 -11.88 -29.41
N ALA A 460 5.37 -12.26 -29.20
CA ALA A 460 6.50 -11.39 -29.53
C ALA A 460 6.66 -11.18 -31.04
N ALA A 461 6.42 -12.21 -31.85
CA ALA A 461 6.40 -12.09 -33.29
C ALA A 461 5.25 -11.18 -33.77
N ASP A 462 4.05 -11.39 -33.22
CA ASP A 462 2.88 -10.57 -33.53
C ASP A 462 3.07 -9.11 -33.08
N PHE A 463 3.69 -8.88 -31.91
CA PHE A 463 4.00 -7.55 -31.40
C PHE A 463 4.87 -6.75 -32.39
N HIS A 464 5.89 -7.40 -32.95
CA HIS A 464 6.75 -6.76 -33.92
C HIS A 464 5.97 -6.40 -35.19
N VAL A 465 5.15 -7.32 -35.71
CA VAL A 465 4.32 -7.09 -36.90
C VAL A 465 3.28 -6.00 -36.68
N ALA A 466 2.64 -5.99 -35.51
CA ALA A 466 1.55 -5.07 -35.17
C ALA A 466 2.03 -3.62 -34.94
N PHE A 467 3.22 -3.44 -34.37
CA PHE A 467 3.59 -2.13 -33.82
C PHE A 467 4.89 -1.54 -34.39
N PHE A 468 5.71 -2.30 -35.12
CA PHE A 468 6.95 -1.77 -35.70
C PHE A 468 6.72 -1.16 -37.08
N ASP A 469 7.01 0.13 -37.22
CA ASP A 469 6.99 0.81 -38.52
C ASP A 469 8.34 0.61 -39.23
N VAL A 470 8.36 -0.26 -40.23
CA VAL A 470 9.57 -0.61 -40.98
C VAL A 470 10.17 0.61 -41.71
N ALA A 471 9.35 1.49 -42.22
CA ALA A 471 9.81 2.67 -42.97
C ALA A 471 10.48 3.68 -42.03
N LYS A 472 9.91 3.91 -40.87
CA LYS A 472 10.43 4.84 -39.85
C LYS A 472 11.50 4.19 -38.98
N GLY A 473 11.40 2.90 -38.69
CA GLY A 473 12.35 2.13 -37.90
C GLY A 473 12.20 2.28 -36.40
N TYR A 474 10.97 2.51 -35.94
CA TYR A 474 10.61 2.58 -34.54
C TYR A 474 9.21 1.97 -34.29
N TYR A 475 8.85 1.75 -33.02
CA TYR A 475 7.56 1.23 -32.64
C TYR A 475 6.53 2.35 -32.44
N GLY A 476 5.27 2.07 -32.77
CA GLY A 476 4.14 2.94 -32.53
C GLY A 476 4.28 4.30 -33.22
N SER A 477 4.11 5.35 -32.45
CA SER A 477 4.26 6.75 -32.91
C SER A 477 5.67 7.31 -32.72
N GLY A 478 6.60 6.53 -32.16
CA GLY A 478 7.97 6.93 -31.88
C GLY A 478 8.21 7.49 -30.47
N LEU A 479 7.22 7.46 -29.59
CA LEU A 479 7.35 7.96 -28.22
C LEU A 479 8.31 7.08 -27.39
N GLN A 480 8.94 7.65 -26.38
CA GLN A 480 9.91 6.96 -25.50
C GLN A 480 9.36 5.65 -24.94
N THR A 481 8.14 5.66 -24.36
CA THR A 481 7.48 4.48 -23.81
C THR A 481 7.40 3.35 -24.84
N GLU A 482 7.01 3.66 -26.07
CA GLU A 482 6.81 2.66 -27.11
C GLU A 482 8.11 2.00 -27.59
N GLN A 483 9.25 2.65 -27.41
CA GLN A 483 10.58 2.11 -27.75
C GLN A 483 11.17 1.32 -26.59
N VAL A 484 11.09 1.86 -25.38
CA VAL A 484 11.75 1.27 -24.21
C VAL A 484 11.10 -0.04 -23.80
N LEU A 485 9.77 -0.17 -23.93
CA LEU A 485 9.05 -1.37 -23.56
C LEU A 485 9.53 -2.63 -24.32
N PRO A 486 9.59 -2.66 -25.67
CA PRO A 486 10.11 -3.83 -26.39
C PRO A 486 11.63 -4.02 -26.22
N LEU A 487 12.40 -2.94 -26.03
CA LEU A 487 13.83 -3.05 -25.70
C LEU A 487 14.04 -3.75 -24.36
N ARG A 488 13.25 -3.39 -23.33
CA ARG A 488 13.28 -4.01 -22.00
C ARG A 488 12.97 -5.52 -22.03
N LEU A 489 12.00 -5.92 -22.81
CA LEU A 489 11.64 -7.34 -22.96
C LEU A 489 12.65 -8.14 -23.79
N GLY A 490 13.57 -7.47 -24.48
CA GLY A 490 14.52 -8.15 -25.38
C GLY A 490 13.88 -8.71 -26.64
N ILE A 491 12.68 -8.24 -27.02
CA ILE A 491 11.92 -8.73 -28.19
C ILE A 491 12.22 -7.97 -29.49
N VAL A 492 12.98 -6.88 -29.41
CA VAL A 492 13.43 -6.15 -30.62
C VAL A 492 14.41 -7.04 -31.37
N PRO A 493 14.16 -7.39 -32.65
CA PRO A 493 15.11 -8.15 -33.46
C PRO A 493 16.51 -7.53 -33.47
N GLU A 494 17.56 -8.36 -33.28
CA GLU A 494 18.93 -7.88 -33.14
C GLU A 494 19.38 -6.87 -34.22
N PRO A 495 19.07 -7.04 -35.52
CA PRO A 495 19.48 -6.08 -36.54
C PRO A 495 18.81 -4.70 -36.37
N LEU A 496 17.66 -4.62 -35.69
CA LEU A 496 16.88 -3.39 -35.52
C LEU A 496 17.19 -2.70 -34.18
N ARG A 497 17.73 -3.43 -33.21
CA ARG A 497 17.99 -2.96 -31.86
C ARG A 497 18.83 -1.67 -31.81
N PRO A 498 19.96 -1.54 -32.56
CA PRO A 498 20.73 -0.31 -32.57
C PRO A 498 19.93 0.90 -33.07
N LYS A 499 19.05 0.70 -34.08
CA LYS A 499 18.23 1.77 -34.65
C LYS A 499 17.15 2.25 -33.66
N VAL A 500 16.44 1.32 -33.01
CA VAL A 500 15.43 1.64 -32.00
C VAL A 500 16.06 2.33 -30.79
N LEU A 501 17.24 1.86 -30.36
CA LEU A 501 17.97 2.48 -29.25
C LEU A 501 18.46 3.90 -29.62
N ALA A 502 19.01 4.10 -30.82
CA ALA A 502 19.44 5.40 -31.28
C ALA A 502 18.28 6.40 -31.32
N HIS A 503 17.11 5.98 -31.87
CA HIS A 503 15.90 6.80 -31.87
C HIS A 503 15.48 7.20 -30.44
N THR A 504 15.51 6.26 -29.50
CA THR A 504 15.18 6.53 -28.08
C THR A 504 16.14 7.54 -27.46
N ILE A 505 17.44 7.39 -27.71
CA ILE A 505 18.48 8.32 -27.20
C ILE A 505 18.29 9.70 -27.82
N ASP A 506 18.06 9.79 -29.12
CA ASP A 506 17.86 11.05 -29.82
C ASP A 506 16.61 11.79 -29.30
N ASP A 507 15.53 11.06 -29.05
CA ASP A 507 14.32 11.62 -28.49
C ASP A 507 14.57 12.19 -27.07
N ILE A 508 15.22 11.43 -26.20
CA ILE A 508 15.56 11.90 -24.84
C ILE A 508 16.51 13.10 -24.88
N VAL A 509 17.57 13.01 -25.66
CA VAL A 509 18.68 13.98 -25.60
C VAL A 509 18.35 15.27 -26.35
N TYR A 510 17.80 15.15 -27.57
CA TYR A 510 17.61 16.29 -28.46
C TYR A 510 16.17 16.79 -28.50
N THR A 511 15.17 15.88 -28.61
CA THR A 511 13.77 16.30 -28.71
C THR A 511 13.26 16.81 -27.36
N HIS A 512 13.62 16.14 -26.26
CA HIS A 512 13.13 16.44 -24.92
C HIS A 512 14.22 16.99 -23.97
N SER A 513 15.32 17.53 -24.52
CA SER A 513 16.37 18.23 -23.75
C SER A 513 16.86 17.43 -22.54
N ARG A 514 17.10 16.13 -22.72
CA ARG A 514 17.51 15.15 -21.68
C ARG A 514 16.44 14.85 -20.63
N HIS A 515 15.15 14.98 -20.98
CA HIS A 515 14.05 14.64 -20.10
C HIS A 515 13.37 13.33 -20.54
N ILE A 516 12.95 12.57 -19.53
CA ILE A 516 12.13 11.38 -19.72
C ILE A 516 10.67 11.82 -19.74
N THR A 517 9.92 11.38 -20.75
CA THR A 517 8.50 11.72 -20.95
C THR A 517 7.55 10.56 -20.62
N SER A 518 8.09 9.36 -20.42
CA SER A 518 7.33 8.16 -20.06
C SER A 518 7.04 8.10 -18.56
N ALA A 519 5.83 7.72 -18.17
CA ALA A 519 5.45 7.44 -16.78
C ALA A 519 5.62 5.97 -16.41
N ILE A 520 5.61 5.05 -17.38
CA ILE A 520 5.86 3.63 -17.12
C ILE A 520 7.36 3.44 -16.84
N ARG A 521 7.68 2.61 -15.84
CA ARG A 521 9.05 2.26 -15.42
C ARG A 521 9.89 1.73 -16.58
N THR A 522 10.53 2.61 -17.30
CA THR A 522 11.22 2.30 -18.55
C THR A 522 12.75 2.16 -18.41
N LEU A 523 13.34 2.58 -17.27
CA LEU A 523 14.80 2.77 -17.18
C LEU A 523 15.48 2.08 -15.99
N THR A 524 14.84 1.20 -15.26
CA THR A 524 15.42 0.61 -14.04
C THR A 524 15.90 -0.83 -14.16
N SER A 525 16.22 -1.30 -15.34
CA SER A 525 16.98 -2.53 -15.44
C SER A 525 18.18 -2.34 -16.36
N THR A 526 19.34 -2.59 -15.81
CA THR A 526 20.52 -3.01 -16.57
C THR A 526 20.08 -4.00 -17.64
N PRO A 527 20.55 -3.90 -18.89
CA PRO A 527 20.36 -4.99 -19.82
C PRO A 527 20.89 -6.23 -19.14
N THR A 528 20.03 -7.20 -18.88
CA THR A 528 20.45 -8.54 -18.54
C THR A 528 21.29 -8.99 -19.75
N LEU A 529 22.60 -8.89 -19.63
CA LEU A 529 23.47 -9.74 -20.40
C LEU A 529 22.93 -11.14 -20.19
N SER A 530 22.51 -11.78 -21.26
CA SER A 530 22.16 -13.19 -21.30
C SER A 530 23.37 -13.95 -20.73
N LEU A 531 23.39 -14.12 -19.42
CA LEU A 531 24.19 -15.13 -18.80
C LEU A 531 23.48 -16.43 -19.09
N ALA A 532 24.18 -17.35 -19.72
CA ALA A 532 23.80 -18.76 -19.83
C ALA A 532 23.21 -19.22 -18.49
N PRO A 533 22.26 -20.17 -18.48
CA PRO A 533 21.62 -20.59 -17.26
C PRO A 533 22.68 -20.92 -16.20
N ALA A 534 22.67 -20.14 -15.13
CA ALA A 534 23.55 -20.41 -14.00
C ALA A 534 23.29 -21.84 -13.52
N PRO A 535 24.32 -22.62 -13.19
CA PRO A 535 24.12 -23.90 -12.55
C PRO A 535 23.24 -23.70 -11.32
N ALA A 536 22.30 -24.62 -11.10
CA ALA A 536 21.37 -24.57 -9.98
C ALA A 536 22.11 -24.20 -8.70
N PRO A 537 21.66 -23.17 -7.96
CA PRO A 537 22.34 -22.80 -6.74
C PRO A 537 22.32 -24.00 -5.78
N THR A 538 23.49 -24.39 -5.29
CA THR A 538 23.60 -25.25 -4.13
C THR A 538 22.80 -24.59 -3.00
N PRO A 539 21.96 -25.34 -2.27
CA PRO A 539 21.17 -24.78 -1.19
C PRO A 539 22.13 -24.13 -0.17
N ALA A 540 22.04 -22.81 -0.04
CA ALA A 540 22.69 -22.09 1.04
C ALA A 540 22.12 -22.61 2.37
N PRO A 541 22.93 -22.78 3.43
CA PRO A 541 22.43 -23.14 4.73
C PRO A 541 21.44 -22.06 5.18
N SER A 542 20.25 -22.48 5.63
CA SER A 542 19.20 -21.62 6.17
C SER A 542 19.78 -20.77 7.31
N LEU A 543 19.92 -19.47 7.09
CA LEU A 543 20.35 -18.49 8.09
C LEU A 543 19.20 -17.94 8.94
N TYR A 544 17.99 -18.46 8.77
CA TYR A 544 16.86 -18.09 9.63
C TYR A 544 16.43 -19.31 10.45
N PRO A 545 16.50 -19.25 11.79
CA PRO A 545 15.81 -20.23 12.62
C PRO A 545 14.32 -20.03 12.41
N HIS A 546 13.63 -21.07 11.95
CA HIS A 546 12.17 -21.14 11.94
C HIS A 546 11.68 -21.01 13.40
N PRO A 547 10.90 -19.96 13.76
CA PRO A 547 10.43 -19.80 15.13
C PRO A 547 9.29 -20.74 15.54
N TYR A 548 8.92 -21.72 14.71
CA TYR A 548 7.83 -22.65 15.03
C TYR A 548 8.16 -24.09 14.61
N SER A 549 9.03 -24.72 15.39
CA SER A 549 9.02 -26.18 15.54
C SER A 549 8.63 -26.48 16.98
N SER A 550 7.34 -26.64 17.25
CA SER A 550 6.88 -27.33 18.44
C SER A 550 6.87 -28.83 18.13
N PRO A 551 7.48 -29.67 18.94
CA PRO A 551 7.33 -31.11 18.81
C PRO A 551 5.92 -31.50 19.30
N CYS A 552 5.18 -32.18 18.45
CA CYS A 552 4.08 -33.00 18.91
C CYS A 552 4.65 -34.20 19.65
N SER A 553 4.45 -34.27 20.94
CA SER A 553 4.31 -35.50 21.73
C SER A 553 3.44 -35.19 22.93
#